data_2275ebb14700a576967a519fc8a8f803
#
_entry.id   2275ebb14700a576967a519fc8a8f803
#
_cell.length_a   1.000
_cell.length_b   1.000
_cell.length_c   1.000
_cell.angle_alpha   90.00
_cell.angle_beta   90.00
_cell.angle_gamma   90.00
#
_symmetry.space_group_name_H-M   'P 1'
#
loop_
_entity.id
_entity.type
_entity.pdbx_description
1 polymer ?
#
loop_
_entity_poly.entity_id
_entity_poly.type
_entity_poly.pdbx_seq_one_letter_code
_entity_poly.pdbx_strand_id
1 'polypeptide(L)'
;MKKLTYSFLLLMLLTSVPALADYAPVNVQTALKKMYPAAKDVAWSRDETYYVADFIQNGFDTKVWFNSKAQWEMRQIDWGTMDEVPNAVYNAFAASEYSDGMVQGVTLVQFPKREAVVSVIVGMANTQTKYQLLFTLDGG
;
A
#
# COMPACT_ATOMS: atom_id res chain seq x y z
N MET A 1 1.93 -15.75 10.43
CA MET A 1 1.71 -15.42 9.01
C MET A 1 0.27 -15.72 8.63
N LYS A 2 -0.37 -14.75 8.05
CA LYS A 2 -1.70 -14.94 7.48
C LYS A 2 -1.58 -14.88 5.97
N LYS A 3 -2.10 -15.88 5.28
CA LYS A 3 -2.01 -15.94 3.84
C LYS A 3 -3.41 -15.89 3.22
N LEU A 4 -3.52 -15.13 2.15
CA LEU A 4 -4.74 -15.04 1.37
C LEU A 4 -4.41 -15.33 -0.08
N THR A 5 -5.25 -16.10 -0.74
CA THR A 5 -5.03 -16.46 -2.14
C THR A 5 -5.44 -15.38 -3.10
N TYR A 6 -6.03 -14.34 -2.62
CA TYR A 6 -6.40 -13.16 -3.41
C TYR A 6 -6.46 -11.99 -2.46
N SER A 7 -6.48 -10.81 -3.00
CA SER A 7 -6.45 -9.65 -2.18
C SER A 7 -7.61 -8.72 -2.41
N PHE A 8 -8.34 -8.59 -1.40
CA PHE A 8 -9.29 -7.53 -1.30
C PHE A 8 -8.61 -6.16 -1.20
N LEU A 9 -7.50 -6.12 -0.49
CA LEU A 9 -6.76 -4.89 -0.30
C LEU A 9 -6.17 -4.37 -1.60
N LEU A 10 -5.68 -5.29 -2.43
CA LEU A 10 -5.09 -4.94 -3.70
C LEU A 10 -6.10 -4.33 -4.66
N LEU A 11 -7.35 -4.72 -4.53
CA LEU A 11 -8.41 -4.21 -5.39
C LEU A 11 -8.53 -2.70 -5.31
N MET A 12 -8.28 -2.13 -4.15
CA MET A 12 -8.36 -0.68 -3.97
C MET A 12 -7.32 0.07 -4.79
N LEU A 13 -6.23 -0.60 -5.15
CA LEU A 13 -5.20 0.00 -5.99
C LEU A 13 -5.60 0.08 -7.45
N LEU A 14 -6.52 -0.77 -7.86
CA LEU A 14 -6.85 -0.91 -9.27
C LEU A 14 -8.04 -0.06 -9.69
N THR A 15 -8.78 0.45 -8.73
CA THR A 15 -10.03 1.16 -9.01
C THR A 15 -9.91 2.67 -9.01
N SER A 16 -8.73 3.22 -8.73
CA SER A 16 -8.59 4.66 -8.72
C SER A 16 -8.72 5.19 -10.14
N VAL A 17 -9.57 6.17 -10.32
CA VAL A 17 -9.83 6.81 -11.60
C VAL A 17 -9.10 8.13 -11.61
N PRO A 18 -8.15 8.34 -12.54
CA PRO A 18 -7.41 9.60 -12.59
C PRO A 18 -8.23 10.76 -13.16
N ALA A 19 -9.53 10.73 -12.97
CA ALA A 19 -10.39 11.78 -13.49
C ALA A 19 -10.17 13.05 -12.70
N LEU A 20 -9.87 14.16 -13.40
CA LEU A 20 -9.77 15.47 -12.77
C LEU A 20 -8.70 15.47 -11.68
N ALA A 21 -7.50 15.05 -12.07
CA ALA A 21 -6.37 14.82 -11.17
C ALA A 21 -6.02 16.01 -10.27
N ASP A 22 -6.49 17.22 -10.59
CA ASP A 22 -6.18 18.42 -9.83
C ASP A 22 -7.23 18.73 -8.77
N TYR A 23 -8.20 17.83 -8.60
CA TYR A 23 -9.38 18.13 -7.81
C TYR A 23 -9.44 17.38 -6.50
N ALA A 24 -8.57 17.71 -5.61
CA ALA A 24 -8.88 17.42 -4.22
C ALA A 24 -9.44 18.73 -3.60
N PRO A 25 -10.44 18.62 -2.73
CA PRO A 25 -10.90 19.80 -1.99
C PRO A 25 -9.76 20.41 -1.16
N VAL A 26 -9.87 21.71 -0.90
CA VAL A 26 -8.83 22.44 -0.18
C VAL A 26 -8.53 21.82 1.19
N ASN A 27 -9.57 21.37 1.89
CA ASN A 27 -9.36 20.73 3.20
C ASN A 27 -8.54 19.43 3.09
N VAL A 28 -8.74 18.66 2.03
CA VAL A 28 -7.98 17.43 1.80
C VAL A 28 -6.54 17.77 1.42
N GLN A 29 -6.34 18.73 0.54
CA GLN A 29 -4.99 19.19 0.18
C GLN A 29 -4.23 19.70 1.40
N THR A 30 -4.90 20.45 2.27
CA THR A 30 -4.31 20.98 3.49
C THR A 30 -3.91 19.84 4.44
N ALA A 31 -4.76 18.82 4.56
CA ALA A 31 -4.46 17.67 5.39
C ALA A 31 -3.21 16.94 4.90
N LEU A 32 -3.07 16.76 3.58
CA LEU A 32 -1.87 16.15 3.03
C LEU A 32 -0.62 16.97 3.33
N LYS A 33 -0.70 18.30 3.18
CA LYS A 33 0.43 19.17 3.46
C LYS A 33 0.88 19.12 4.91
N LYS A 34 -0.05 18.93 5.84
CA LYS A 34 0.31 18.77 7.24
C LYS A 34 1.06 17.46 7.49
N MET A 35 0.68 16.39 6.81
CA MET A 35 1.34 15.10 6.94
C MET A 35 2.70 15.08 6.24
N TYR A 36 2.76 15.70 5.06
CA TYR A 36 3.94 15.69 4.21
C TYR A 36 4.22 17.09 3.67
N PRO A 37 4.84 17.96 4.48
CA PRO A 37 5.06 19.35 4.07
C PRO A 37 5.91 19.50 2.81
N ALA A 38 6.78 18.52 2.53
CA ALA A 38 7.67 18.56 1.38
C ALA A 38 7.09 17.87 0.15
N ALA A 39 5.89 17.30 0.23
CA ALA A 39 5.29 16.62 -0.91
C ALA A 39 5.05 17.60 -2.06
N LYS A 40 5.46 17.19 -3.25
CA LYS A 40 5.27 17.97 -4.46
C LYS A 40 4.89 17.05 -5.61
N ASP A 41 4.36 17.63 -6.68
CA ASP A 41 3.92 16.87 -7.85
C ASP A 41 2.92 15.78 -7.47
N VAL A 42 2.02 16.11 -6.56
CA VAL A 42 0.99 15.18 -6.09
C VAL A 42 -0.04 14.98 -7.18
N ALA A 43 -0.27 13.72 -7.56
CA ALA A 43 -1.34 13.34 -8.45
C ALA A 43 -2.55 12.93 -7.61
N TRP A 44 -3.68 13.57 -7.87
CA TRP A 44 -4.92 13.28 -7.16
C TRP A 44 -5.85 12.44 -8.02
N SER A 45 -6.52 11.49 -7.39
CA SER A 45 -7.54 10.67 -8.03
C SER A 45 -8.66 10.37 -7.05
N ARG A 46 -9.69 9.71 -7.56
CA ARG A 46 -10.83 9.28 -6.75
C ARG A 46 -10.88 7.77 -6.73
N ASP A 47 -11.17 7.23 -5.56
CA ASP A 47 -11.43 5.81 -5.36
C ASP A 47 -12.74 5.74 -4.56
N GLU A 48 -13.84 5.52 -5.26
CA GLU A 48 -15.18 5.61 -4.70
C GLU A 48 -15.41 6.96 -4.03
N THR A 49 -15.56 6.99 -2.71
CA THR A 49 -15.78 8.22 -1.95
C THR A 49 -14.49 8.85 -1.44
N TYR A 50 -13.36 8.19 -1.67
CA TYR A 50 -12.06 8.66 -1.17
C TYR A 50 -11.35 9.53 -2.18
N TYR A 51 -10.55 10.46 -1.68
CA TYR A 51 -9.57 11.20 -2.46
C TYR A 51 -8.21 10.58 -2.22
N VAL A 52 -7.50 10.26 -3.29
CA VAL A 52 -6.22 9.56 -3.21
C VAL A 52 -5.11 10.48 -3.68
N ALA A 53 -4.14 10.72 -2.82
CA ALA A 53 -2.92 11.44 -3.15
C ALA A 53 -1.83 10.44 -3.51
N ASP A 54 -1.17 10.63 -4.65
CA ASP A 54 -0.08 9.78 -5.10
C ASP A 54 1.16 10.66 -5.32
N PHE A 55 2.23 10.34 -4.62
CA PHE A 55 3.46 11.15 -4.67
C PHE A 55 4.65 10.29 -4.25
N ILE A 56 5.85 10.80 -4.46
CA ILE A 56 7.07 10.12 -4.04
C ILE A 56 7.49 10.68 -2.68
N GLN A 57 7.70 9.79 -1.72
CA GLN A 57 8.17 10.14 -0.38
C GLN A 57 9.33 9.22 -0.02
N ASN A 58 10.48 9.82 0.31
CA ASN A 58 11.69 9.07 0.64
C ASN A 58 12.11 8.07 -0.45
N GLY A 59 11.84 8.40 -1.71
CA GLY A 59 12.16 7.55 -2.84
C GLY A 59 11.14 6.46 -3.16
N PHE A 60 10.05 6.37 -2.40
CA PHE A 60 9.02 5.35 -2.60
C PHE A 60 7.71 5.97 -3.06
N ASP A 61 7.05 5.30 -3.99
CA ASP A 61 5.71 5.67 -4.38
C ASP A 61 4.77 5.49 -3.19
N THR A 62 4.07 6.57 -2.85
CA THR A 62 3.25 6.63 -1.65
C THR A 62 1.86 7.10 -2.02
N LYS A 63 0.85 6.41 -1.52
CA LYS A 63 -0.55 6.78 -1.72
C LYS A 63 -1.23 6.95 -0.37
N VAL A 64 -2.05 7.99 -0.27
CA VAL A 64 -2.83 8.26 0.94
C VAL A 64 -4.28 8.45 0.54
N TRP A 65 -5.17 7.72 1.20
CA TRP A 65 -6.61 7.81 1.02
C TRP A 65 -7.20 8.71 2.10
N PHE A 66 -7.95 9.72 1.66
CA PHE A 66 -8.67 10.64 2.54
C PHE A 66 -10.16 10.51 2.34
N ASN A 67 -10.93 10.58 3.41
CA ASN A 67 -12.39 10.70 3.30
C ASN A 67 -12.78 12.16 3.03
N SER A 68 -14.07 12.41 2.86
CA SER A 68 -14.57 13.76 2.56
C SER A 68 -14.37 14.76 3.69
N LYS A 69 -14.09 14.29 4.90
CA LYS A 69 -13.78 15.12 6.06
C LYS A 69 -12.29 15.40 6.20
N ALA A 70 -11.49 15.04 5.16
CA ALA A 70 -10.05 15.22 5.15
C ALA A 70 -9.31 14.41 6.23
N GLN A 71 -9.91 13.29 6.65
CA GLN A 71 -9.25 12.34 7.54
C GLN A 71 -8.60 11.26 6.70
N TRP A 72 -7.32 10.95 6.97
CA TRP A 72 -6.67 9.85 6.27
C TRP A 72 -7.16 8.52 6.82
N GLU A 73 -7.39 7.57 5.93
CA GLU A 73 -7.96 6.28 6.30
C GLU A 73 -7.04 5.12 5.94
N MET A 74 -6.16 5.31 4.97
CA MET A 74 -5.18 4.31 4.59
C MET A 74 -3.99 4.99 3.93
N ARG A 75 -2.82 4.42 4.13
CA ARG A 75 -1.60 4.85 3.44
C ARG A 75 -0.87 3.62 2.94
N GLN A 76 -0.38 3.68 1.72
CA GLN A 76 0.38 2.60 1.13
C GLN A 76 1.73 3.13 0.68
N ILE A 77 2.78 2.39 1.00
CA ILE A 77 4.14 2.70 0.57
C ILE A 77 4.61 1.50 -0.24
N ASP A 78 4.89 1.72 -1.52
CA ASP A 78 5.35 0.66 -2.40
C ASP A 78 6.86 0.49 -2.22
N TRP A 79 7.24 -0.55 -1.49
CA TRP A 79 8.64 -0.89 -1.30
C TRP A 79 9.21 -1.68 -2.47
N GLY A 80 8.36 -2.33 -3.24
CA GLY A 80 8.75 -3.09 -4.43
C GLY A 80 9.48 -4.39 -4.14
N THR A 81 10.40 -4.39 -3.20
CA THR A 81 11.23 -5.55 -2.85
C THR A 81 11.16 -5.82 -1.35
N MET A 82 11.81 -6.92 -0.94
CA MET A 82 11.87 -7.31 0.47
C MET A 82 12.94 -6.56 1.27
N ASP A 83 13.64 -5.61 0.66
CA ASP A 83 14.79 -4.96 1.29
C ASP A 83 14.40 -4.09 2.50
N GLU A 84 13.17 -3.56 2.49
CA GLU A 84 12.72 -2.63 3.52
C GLU A 84 11.88 -3.29 4.61
N VAL A 85 11.54 -4.57 4.48
CA VAL A 85 10.65 -5.20 5.45
C VAL A 85 11.35 -5.42 6.79
N PRO A 86 10.62 -5.40 7.90
CA PRO A 86 11.18 -5.80 9.19
C PRO A 86 11.72 -7.24 9.14
N ASN A 87 12.75 -7.51 9.93
CA ASN A 87 13.34 -8.84 9.99
C ASN A 87 12.32 -9.93 10.30
N ALA A 88 11.35 -9.64 11.16
CA ALA A 88 10.31 -10.61 11.51
C ALA A 88 9.49 -11.00 10.29
N VAL A 89 9.18 -10.05 9.41
CA VAL A 89 8.45 -10.32 8.17
C VAL A 89 9.32 -11.11 7.20
N TYR A 90 10.56 -10.70 7.05
CA TYR A 90 11.50 -11.43 6.18
C TYR A 90 11.63 -12.89 6.60
N ASN A 91 11.83 -13.12 7.90
CA ASN A 91 11.99 -14.47 8.42
C ASN A 91 10.70 -15.31 8.26
N ALA A 92 9.54 -14.69 8.48
CA ALA A 92 8.27 -15.36 8.29
C ALA A 92 8.05 -15.76 6.83
N PHE A 93 8.40 -14.87 5.89
CA PHE A 93 8.32 -15.19 4.47
C PHE A 93 9.28 -16.32 4.11
N ALA A 94 10.52 -16.25 4.57
CA ALA A 94 11.54 -17.25 4.27
C ALA A 94 11.14 -18.63 4.79
N ALA A 95 10.41 -18.70 5.88
CA ALA A 95 9.93 -19.95 6.45
C ALA A 95 8.63 -20.44 5.82
N SER A 96 8.01 -19.66 4.94
CA SER A 96 6.73 -20.01 4.35
C SER A 96 6.89 -20.96 3.17
N GLU A 97 5.79 -21.60 2.79
CA GLU A 97 5.74 -22.44 1.60
C GLU A 97 5.87 -21.63 0.30
N TYR A 98 5.84 -20.31 0.38
CA TYR A 98 5.92 -19.44 -0.78
C TYR A 98 7.32 -18.84 -1.00
N SER A 99 8.28 -19.21 -0.18
CA SER A 99 9.62 -18.64 -0.22
C SER A 99 10.37 -18.88 -1.52
N ASP A 100 10.00 -19.93 -2.26
CA ASP A 100 10.62 -20.26 -3.54
C ASP A 100 10.00 -19.48 -4.70
N GLY A 101 8.94 -18.75 -4.46
CA GLY A 101 8.29 -17.96 -5.49
C GLY A 101 9.03 -16.68 -5.82
N MET A 102 8.59 -16.03 -6.88
CA MET A 102 9.12 -14.74 -7.30
C MET A 102 8.31 -13.63 -6.65
N VAL A 103 8.97 -12.80 -5.86
CA VAL A 103 8.34 -11.62 -5.26
C VAL A 103 8.11 -10.59 -6.36
N GLN A 104 6.86 -10.21 -6.56
CA GLN A 104 6.44 -9.27 -7.59
C GLN A 104 5.99 -7.93 -7.05
N GLY A 105 5.79 -7.81 -5.76
CA GLY A 105 5.42 -6.57 -5.12
C GLY A 105 5.47 -6.68 -3.62
N VAL A 106 5.87 -5.60 -2.96
CA VAL A 106 5.90 -5.50 -1.50
C VAL A 106 5.39 -4.12 -1.14
N THR A 107 4.33 -4.07 -0.34
CA THR A 107 3.68 -2.82 0.04
C THR A 107 3.44 -2.79 1.53
N LEU A 108 3.87 -1.71 2.17
CA LEU A 108 3.47 -1.42 3.54
C LEU A 108 2.12 -0.73 3.49
N VAL A 109 1.15 -1.24 4.27
CA VAL A 109 -0.19 -0.66 4.36
C VAL A 109 -0.44 -0.26 5.80
N GLN A 110 -0.75 1.00 6.00
CA GLN A 110 -0.93 1.59 7.32
C GLN A 110 -2.32 2.19 7.45
N PHE A 111 -2.85 2.10 8.65
CA PHE A 111 -4.17 2.61 9.00
C PHE A 111 -4.05 3.45 10.27
N PRO A 112 -4.90 4.48 10.46
CA PRO A 112 -4.79 5.33 11.65
C PRO A 112 -5.15 4.62 12.95
N LYS A 113 -6.00 3.58 12.90
CA LYS A 113 -6.57 3.00 14.12
C LYS A 113 -6.42 1.49 14.20
N ARG A 114 -5.63 0.90 13.34
CA ARG A 114 -5.37 -0.55 13.43
C ARG A 114 -3.98 -0.84 12.94
N GLU A 115 -3.56 -2.07 13.19
CA GLU A 115 -2.22 -2.54 12.95
C GLU A 115 -1.86 -2.47 11.47
N ALA A 116 -0.62 -2.05 11.20
CA ALA A 116 -0.09 -2.04 9.84
C ALA A 116 0.15 -3.47 9.34
N VAL A 117 0.06 -3.65 8.04
CA VAL A 117 0.38 -4.94 7.41
C VAL A 117 1.36 -4.73 6.28
N VAL A 118 2.16 -5.75 6.00
CA VAL A 118 3.00 -5.83 4.82
C VAL A 118 2.37 -6.83 3.87
N SER A 119 2.10 -6.36 2.65
CA SER A 119 1.55 -7.19 1.58
C SER A 119 2.67 -7.62 0.66
N VAL A 120 2.84 -8.92 0.47
CA VAL A 120 3.84 -9.48 -0.44
C VAL A 120 3.11 -10.27 -1.52
N ILE A 121 3.31 -9.87 -2.77
CA ILE A 121 2.75 -10.56 -3.92
C ILE A 121 3.81 -11.53 -4.45
N VAL A 122 3.44 -12.80 -4.55
CA VAL A 122 4.37 -13.87 -4.97
C VAL A 122 3.76 -14.63 -6.13
N GLY A 123 4.53 -14.77 -7.20
CA GLY A 123 4.19 -15.66 -8.31
C GLY A 123 4.95 -16.98 -8.17
N MET A 124 4.24 -18.09 -8.29
CA MET A 124 4.88 -19.41 -8.20
C MET A 124 5.26 -19.90 -9.59
N ALA A 125 6.47 -20.44 -9.72
CA ALA A 125 7.10 -20.73 -11.00
C ALA A 125 6.34 -21.77 -11.86
N ASN A 126 5.65 -22.70 -11.21
CA ASN A 126 4.99 -23.81 -11.89
C ASN A 126 3.51 -23.56 -12.16
N THR A 127 3.01 -22.41 -11.79
CA THR A 127 1.60 -22.04 -11.97
C THR A 127 1.54 -20.58 -12.38
N GLN A 128 0.46 -20.18 -13.02
CA GLN A 128 0.23 -18.76 -13.26
C GLN A 128 -0.45 -18.08 -12.09
N THR A 129 -0.55 -18.78 -10.98
CA THR A 129 -1.23 -18.27 -9.79
C THR A 129 -0.32 -17.32 -9.02
N LYS A 130 -0.89 -16.20 -8.64
CA LYS A 130 -0.25 -15.26 -7.74
C LYS A 130 -0.91 -15.35 -6.38
N TYR A 131 -0.10 -15.22 -5.36
CA TYR A 131 -0.58 -15.22 -3.98
C TYR A 131 -0.26 -13.88 -3.36
N GLN A 132 -1.18 -13.38 -2.57
CA GLN A 132 -0.90 -12.26 -1.70
C GLN A 132 -0.77 -12.78 -0.27
N LEU A 133 0.37 -12.49 0.32
CA LEU A 133 0.64 -12.82 1.72
C LEU A 133 0.54 -11.53 2.52
N LEU A 134 -0.14 -11.59 3.64
CA LEU A 134 -0.25 -10.45 4.55
C LEU A 134 0.43 -10.80 5.85
N PHE A 135 1.35 -9.96 6.26
CA PHE A 135 2.09 -10.09 7.50
C PHE A 135 1.82 -8.88 8.38
N THR A 136 1.65 -9.08 9.67
CA THR A 136 1.81 -7.98 10.61
C THR A 136 3.30 -7.65 10.75
N LEU A 137 3.65 -6.50 11.32
CA LEU A 137 5.05 -6.10 11.39
C LEU A 137 5.90 -7.02 12.26
N ASP A 138 5.27 -7.79 13.14
CA ASP A 138 5.96 -8.81 13.95
C ASP A 138 6.02 -10.18 13.28
N GLY A 139 5.59 -10.29 12.03
CA GLY A 139 5.64 -11.53 11.26
C GLY A 139 4.42 -12.44 11.38
N GLY A 140 3.38 -11.95 12.05
CA GLY A 140 2.16 -12.74 12.27
C GLY A 140 1.27 -12.94 11.06
#